data_639adbed90da43e7d868ca27f3e3e7c5
#
_entry.id   639adbed90da43e7d868ca27f3e3e7c5
#
_cell.length_a   1.000
_cell.length_b   1.000
_cell.length_c   1.000
_cell.angle_alpha   90.00
_cell.angle_beta   90.00
_cell.angle_gamma   90.00
#
_symmetry.space_group_name_H-M   'P 1'
#
loop_
_entity.id
_entity.type
_entity.pdbx_description
1 polymer ?
#
loop_
_entity_poly.entity_id
_entity_poly.type
_entity_poly.pdbx_seq_one_letter_code
_entity_poly.pdbx_strand_id
1 'polypeptide(L)'
;EDLAAFRHLASRSEIDAAVERLYEQPEQKPAEQDGELGDVDEEDIEHLKDLASEAPVIRMVNQIVQRAVDARASDIHIEPFADELKVRYRVDGILQEVESPPVRSTAAIISRVKIMAKLNIAERRLPQDGRIPLRVQGKDLDLRVSTVPTMFGESVVMRLLDKESVRFDLDSLGFDGSPKERLLSVLDVPYGILLVTGPTGSGKSTTLYTALSRLNTQERKIITVEDPVEY
;
A
#
# COMPACT_ATOMS: atom_id res chain seq x y z
N GLU A 1 3.46 -34.00 -17.82
CA GLU A 1 2.94 -35.03 -16.89
C GLU A 1 2.10 -34.34 -15.82
N ASP A 2 0.81 -34.73 -15.80
CA ASP A 2 -0.22 -34.53 -14.80
C ASP A 2 -0.70 -33.13 -14.38
N LEU A 3 -1.37 -32.47 -15.31
CA LEU A 3 -2.39 -31.43 -15.03
C LEU A 3 -3.81 -32.03 -14.76
N ALA A 4 -3.91 -33.35 -14.61
CA ALA A 4 -5.19 -34.07 -14.39
C ALA A 4 -5.65 -34.10 -12.92
N ALA A 5 -4.82 -33.71 -11.94
CA ALA A 5 -5.10 -33.88 -10.52
C ALA A 5 -5.90 -32.74 -9.86
N PHE A 6 -6.23 -31.65 -10.56
CA PHE A 6 -6.88 -30.46 -9.98
C PHE A 6 -8.32 -30.22 -10.41
N ARG A 7 -9.05 -31.26 -10.85
CA ARG A 7 -10.49 -31.15 -11.17
C ARG A 7 -11.36 -31.93 -10.19
N HIS A 8 -11.20 -31.71 -8.89
CA HIS A 8 -12.25 -32.01 -7.94
C HIS A 8 -12.97 -30.70 -7.57
N LEU A 9 -14.15 -30.55 -8.14
CA LEU A 9 -15.11 -29.56 -7.64
C LEU A 9 -15.61 -30.11 -6.30
N ALA A 10 -15.22 -29.45 -5.20
CA ALA A 10 -15.73 -29.78 -3.88
C ALA A 10 -17.24 -29.57 -3.86
N SER A 11 -17.98 -30.54 -3.32
CA SER A 11 -19.40 -30.39 -3.07
C SER A 11 -19.64 -29.33 -1.99
N ARG A 12 -20.86 -28.76 -1.96
CA ARG A 12 -21.23 -27.77 -0.93
C ARG A 12 -21.00 -28.32 0.49
N SER A 13 -21.30 -29.58 0.72
CA SER A 13 -21.08 -30.24 2.01
C SER A 13 -19.59 -30.38 2.38
N GLU A 14 -18.70 -30.55 1.40
CA GLU A 14 -17.26 -30.60 1.64
C GLU A 14 -16.69 -29.20 1.95
N ILE A 15 -17.25 -28.16 1.31
CA ILE A 15 -16.89 -26.77 1.60
C ILE A 15 -17.38 -26.39 3.00
N ASP A 16 -18.63 -26.69 3.35
CA ASP A 16 -19.20 -26.42 4.66
C ASP A 16 -18.40 -27.14 5.77
N ALA A 17 -18.06 -28.43 5.57
CA ALA A 17 -17.23 -29.19 6.51
C ALA A 17 -15.78 -28.67 6.62
N ALA A 18 -15.22 -28.11 5.56
CA ALA A 18 -13.89 -27.50 5.59
C ALA A 18 -13.93 -26.14 6.32
N VAL A 19 -14.99 -25.36 6.14
CA VAL A 19 -15.23 -24.11 6.87
C VAL A 19 -15.42 -24.39 8.36
N GLU A 20 -16.29 -25.34 8.74
CA GLU A 20 -16.45 -25.78 10.13
C GLU A 20 -15.10 -26.19 10.76
N ARG A 21 -14.31 -26.99 10.06
CA ARG A 21 -13.00 -27.44 10.58
C ARG A 21 -11.98 -26.33 10.74
N LEU A 22 -12.05 -25.27 9.94
CA LEU A 22 -11.12 -24.15 9.97
C LEU A 22 -11.54 -23.04 10.95
N TYR A 23 -12.84 -22.87 11.19
CA TYR A 23 -13.37 -21.77 11.99
C TYR A 23 -14.00 -22.20 13.32
N GLU A 24 -14.35 -23.50 13.51
CA GLU A 24 -14.90 -24.03 14.76
C GLU A 24 -13.87 -24.82 15.59
N GLN A 25 -12.56 -24.69 15.35
CA GLN A 25 -11.60 -25.16 16.34
C GLN A 25 -11.77 -24.29 17.59
N PRO A 26 -12.14 -24.88 18.74
CA PRO A 26 -12.15 -24.14 19.99
C PRO A 26 -10.72 -23.61 20.19
N GLU A 27 -10.62 -22.34 20.56
CA GLU A 27 -9.38 -21.70 20.94
C GLU A 27 -8.60 -22.61 21.88
N GLN A 28 -7.71 -23.42 21.35
CA GLN A 28 -6.62 -23.95 22.13
C GLN A 28 -5.77 -22.73 22.45
N LYS A 29 -5.96 -22.20 23.67
CA LYS A 29 -5.02 -21.27 24.27
C LYS A 29 -3.62 -21.79 23.96
N PRO A 30 -2.76 -21.05 23.29
CA PRO A 30 -1.36 -21.43 23.21
C PRO A 30 -0.88 -21.56 24.65
N ALA A 31 -0.23 -22.66 24.95
CA ALA A 31 0.46 -22.83 26.21
C ALA A 31 1.33 -21.58 26.40
N GLU A 32 1.12 -20.93 27.53
CA GLU A 32 1.94 -19.82 28.03
C GLU A 32 3.40 -20.31 28.04
N GLN A 33 4.12 -20.03 26.96
CA GLN A 33 5.56 -19.89 27.03
C GLN A 33 5.76 -18.41 27.29
N ASP A 34 5.96 -18.13 28.58
CA ASP A 34 6.45 -16.86 29.10
C ASP A 34 7.73 -16.45 28.38
N GLY A 35 7.56 -15.74 27.29
CA GLY A 35 8.47 -14.75 26.82
C GLY A 35 7.79 -13.42 27.13
N GLU A 36 8.19 -12.79 28.23
CA GLU A 36 7.82 -11.43 28.60
C GLU A 36 8.11 -10.47 27.45
N LEU A 37 7.15 -10.34 26.52
CA LEU A 37 6.97 -9.10 25.77
C LEU A 37 6.05 -8.24 26.63
N GLY A 38 6.65 -7.56 27.61
CA GLY A 38 5.99 -6.66 28.53
C GLY A 38 5.07 -5.70 27.78
N ASP A 39 3.95 -5.39 28.40
CA ASP A 39 3.17 -4.21 28.05
C ASP A 39 4.17 -3.05 27.89
N VAL A 40 4.16 -2.41 26.73
CA VAL A 40 5.03 -1.27 26.47
C VAL A 40 4.54 -0.17 27.39
N ASP A 41 5.30 0.14 28.43
CA ASP A 41 4.96 1.15 29.39
C ASP A 41 4.71 2.50 28.70
N GLU A 42 3.78 3.30 29.23
CA GLU A 42 3.47 4.64 28.69
C GLU A 42 4.75 5.49 28.55
N GLU A 43 5.71 5.32 29.46
CA GLU A 43 7.03 5.97 29.43
C GLU A 43 7.84 5.55 28.18
N ASP A 44 7.81 4.27 27.77
CA ASP A 44 8.47 3.80 26.58
C ASP A 44 7.86 4.39 25.30
N ILE A 45 6.52 4.57 25.30
CA ILE A 45 5.82 5.17 24.16
C ILE A 45 6.14 6.66 24.06
N GLU A 46 6.20 7.40 25.16
CA GLU A 46 6.60 8.80 25.17
C GLU A 46 8.05 8.94 24.73
N HIS A 47 8.95 8.12 25.26
CA HIS A 47 10.35 8.13 24.83
C HIS A 47 10.52 7.87 23.33
N LEU A 48 9.73 6.96 22.74
CA LEU A 48 9.75 6.72 21.29
C LEU A 48 9.18 7.88 20.48
N LYS A 49 8.16 8.56 20.97
CA LYS A 49 7.64 9.78 20.33
C LYS A 49 8.68 10.89 20.33
N ASP A 50 9.41 11.05 21.44
CA ASP A 50 10.48 12.03 21.55
C ASP A 50 11.63 11.72 20.59
N LEU A 51 12.12 10.50 20.60
CA LEU A 51 13.15 10.05 19.64
C LEU A 51 12.68 10.19 18.17
N ALA A 52 11.44 9.85 17.88
CA ALA A 52 10.86 9.99 16.54
C ALA A 52 10.68 11.46 16.11
N SER A 53 10.66 12.38 17.06
CA SER A 53 10.54 13.83 16.85
C SER A 53 11.89 14.54 16.81
N GLU A 54 12.99 13.84 17.07
CA GLU A 54 14.31 14.40 16.97
C GLU A 54 14.68 14.80 15.53
N ALA A 55 15.35 15.93 15.38
CA ALA A 55 15.76 16.45 14.07
C ALA A 55 16.59 15.46 13.22
N PRO A 56 17.47 14.61 13.77
CA PRO A 56 18.16 13.58 12.99
C PRO A 56 17.22 12.55 12.39
N VAL A 57 16.25 12.03 13.15
CA VAL A 57 15.29 11.00 12.68
C VAL A 57 14.39 11.56 11.60
N ILE A 58 13.88 12.78 11.80
CA ILE A 58 13.07 13.49 10.81
C ILE A 58 13.84 13.61 9.50
N ARG A 59 15.12 14.01 9.57
CA ARG A 59 15.97 14.12 8.38
C ARG A 59 16.20 12.79 7.69
N MET A 60 16.44 11.71 8.44
CA MET A 60 16.63 10.36 7.86
C MET A 60 15.37 9.91 7.08
N VAL A 61 14.19 10.03 7.67
CA VAL A 61 12.93 9.64 7.00
C VAL A 61 12.70 10.50 5.76
N ASN A 62 12.91 11.81 5.87
CA ASN A 62 12.75 12.72 4.72
C ASN A 62 13.75 12.38 3.61
N GLN A 63 15.00 12.03 3.93
CA GLN A 63 16.00 11.63 2.95
C GLN A 63 15.64 10.31 2.26
N ILE A 64 15.11 9.32 3.02
CA ILE A 64 14.64 8.05 2.46
C ILE A 64 13.55 8.33 1.42
N VAL A 65 12.55 9.12 1.78
CA VAL A 65 11.44 9.45 0.87
C VAL A 65 11.94 10.27 -0.34
N GLN A 66 12.77 11.27 -0.10
CA GLN A 66 13.33 12.12 -1.17
C GLN A 66 14.10 11.31 -2.21
N ARG A 67 15.02 10.45 -1.75
CA ARG A 67 15.81 9.57 -2.64
C ARG A 67 14.93 8.59 -3.42
N ALA A 68 13.85 8.08 -2.82
CA ALA A 68 12.89 7.22 -3.50
C ALA A 68 12.17 7.96 -4.63
N VAL A 69 11.77 9.21 -4.39
CA VAL A 69 11.17 10.07 -5.42
C VAL A 69 12.16 10.35 -6.55
N ASP A 70 13.42 10.68 -6.23
CA ASP A 70 14.48 10.91 -7.21
C ASP A 70 14.74 9.67 -8.07
N ALA A 71 14.70 8.47 -7.44
CA ALA A 71 14.86 7.19 -8.11
C ALA A 71 13.59 6.73 -8.88
N ARG A 72 12.49 7.47 -8.82
CA ARG A 72 11.17 7.08 -9.37
C ARG A 72 10.70 5.73 -8.84
N ALA A 73 10.95 5.46 -7.57
CA ALA A 73 10.52 4.22 -6.94
C ALA A 73 8.99 4.16 -6.82
N SER A 74 8.42 2.98 -7.02
CA SER A 74 7.00 2.73 -6.74
C SER A 74 6.74 2.44 -5.26
N ASP A 75 7.70 1.77 -4.59
CA ASP A 75 7.57 1.39 -3.19
C ASP A 75 8.90 1.60 -2.44
N ILE A 76 8.80 1.93 -1.16
CA ILE A 76 9.90 1.97 -0.19
C ILE A 76 9.66 0.86 0.81
N HIS A 77 10.63 0.01 1.03
CA HIS A 77 10.64 -1.02 2.04
C HIS A 77 11.64 -0.67 3.13
N ILE A 78 11.22 -0.66 4.38
CA ILE A 78 12.07 -0.50 5.57
C ILE A 78 11.91 -1.76 6.40
N GLU A 79 12.95 -2.56 6.46
CA GLU A 79 12.90 -3.92 6.98
C GLU A 79 13.96 -4.13 8.05
N PRO A 80 13.55 -4.33 9.33
CA PRO A 80 14.49 -4.65 10.40
C PRO A 80 14.97 -6.10 10.29
N PHE A 81 16.25 -6.30 10.50
CA PHE A 81 16.92 -7.59 10.68
C PHE A 81 17.62 -7.61 12.05
N ALA A 82 18.27 -8.72 12.38
CA ALA A 82 18.90 -8.90 13.70
C ALA A 82 19.94 -7.81 14.01
N ASP A 83 20.76 -7.46 13.05
CA ASP A 83 21.94 -6.60 13.17
C ASP A 83 21.97 -5.42 12.19
N GLU A 84 20.95 -5.31 11.34
CA GLU A 84 20.87 -4.23 10.36
C GLU A 84 19.42 -3.79 10.11
N LEU A 85 19.27 -2.55 9.63
CA LEU A 85 18.03 -2.04 9.05
C LEU A 85 18.22 -1.98 7.55
N LYS A 86 17.45 -2.73 6.76
CA LYS A 86 17.49 -2.64 5.30
C LYS A 86 16.45 -1.66 4.77
N VAL A 87 16.91 -0.76 3.92
CA VAL A 87 16.04 0.10 3.13
C VAL A 87 16.19 -0.32 1.67
N ARG A 88 15.07 -0.61 1.02
CA ARG A 88 15.03 -1.02 -0.38
C ARG A 88 13.99 -0.22 -1.14
N TYR A 89 14.31 0.15 -2.36
CA TYR A 89 13.37 0.80 -3.28
C TYR A 89 12.96 -0.18 -4.38
N ARG A 90 11.68 -0.15 -4.74
CA ARG A 90 11.22 -0.85 -5.94
C ARG A 90 11.26 0.12 -7.11
N VAL A 91 12.17 -0.11 -8.04
CA VAL A 91 12.32 0.68 -9.26
C VAL A 91 12.09 -0.25 -10.45
N ASP A 92 11.16 0.09 -11.33
CA ASP A 92 10.79 -0.72 -12.49
C ASP A 92 10.47 -2.20 -12.13
N GLY A 93 9.80 -2.40 -10.98
CA GLY A 93 9.41 -3.71 -10.46
C GLY A 93 10.50 -4.46 -9.69
N ILE A 94 11.74 -4.00 -9.70
CA ILE A 94 12.89 -4.65 -9.06
C ILE A 94 13.22 -3.96 -7.74
N LEU A 95 13.41 -4.75 -6.66
CA LEU A 95 13.89 -4.25 -5.38
C LEU A 95 15.39 -4.02 -5.43
N GLN A 96 15.80 -2.82 -5.10
CA GLN A 96 17.19 -2.38 -5.02
C GLN A 96 17.49 -1.93 -3.59
N GLU A 97 18.56 -2.47 -3.01
CA GLU A 97 19.03 -2.05 -1.70
C GLU A 97 19.74 -0.70 -1.81
N VAL A 98 19.51 0.18 -0.82
CA VAL A 98 20.11 1.50 -0.77
C VAL A 98 20.79 1.71 0.57
N GLU A 99 21.56 2.79 0.69
CA GLU A 99 22.23 3.14 1.96
C GLU A 99 21.21 3.23 3.09
N SER A 100 21.39 2.40 4.10
CA SER A 100 20.49 2.22 5.22
C SER A 100 20.95 3.02 6.44
N PRO A 101 20.01 3.55 7.22
CA PRO A 101 20.34 4.18 8.50
C PRO A 101 20.94 3.19 9.50
N PRO A 102 21.64 3.69 10.54
CA PRO A 102 22.14 2.84 11.60
C PRO A 102 21.03 2.04 12.29
N VAL A 103 21.29 0.77 12.61
CA VAL A 103 20.31 -0.14 13.25
C VAL A 103 19.68 0.43 14.52
N ARG A 104 20.48 1.17 15.33
CA ARG A 104 19.98 1.85 16.55
C ARG A 104 18.85 2.84 16.31
N SER A 105 18.68 3.32 15.09
CA SER A 105 17.63 4.27 14.72
C SER A 105 16.34 3.59 14.24
N THR A 106 16.32 2.25 14.17
CA THR A 106 15.20 1.47 13.60
C THR A 106 13.88 1.81 14.27
N ALA A 107 13.78 1.69 15.58
CA ALA A 107 12.55 1.95 16.33
C ALA A 107 12.06 3.40 16.15
N ALA A 108 12.97 4.38 16.17
CA ALA A 108 12.66 5.78 16.00
C ALA A 108 12.16 6.09 14.57
N ILE A 109 12.79 5.50 13.55
CA ILE A 109 12.37 5.66 12.14
C ILE A 109 10.98 5.08 11.92
N ILE A 110 10.71 3.87 12.40
CA ILE A 110 9.40 3.22 12.27
C ILE A 110 8.33 4.03 13.02
N SER A 111 8.62 4.45 14.25
CA SER A 111 7.71 5.32 15.03
C SER A 111 7.44 6.64 14.31
N ARG A 112 8.46 7.24 13.69
CA ARG A 112 8.28 8.46 12.89
C ARG A 112 7.35 8.24 11.70
N VAL A 113 7.51 7.15 10.95
CA VAL A 113 6.62 6.80 9.84
C VAL A 113 5.19 6.58 10.35
N LYS A 114 5.01 5.86 11.49
CA LYS A 114 3.69 5.64 12.11
C LYS A 114 3.04 6.96 12.53
N ILE A 115 3.79 7.89 13.13
CA ILE A 115 3.27 9.25 13.46
C ILE A 115 2.79 9.97 12.21
N MET A 116 3.61 9.99 11.15
CA MET A 116 3.27 10.65 9.90
C MET A 116 2.04 10.04 9.24
N ALA A 117 1.87 8.72 9.33
CA ALA A 117 0.73 7.97 8.80
C ALA A 117 -0.50 7.95 9.74
N LYS A 118 -0.42 8.60 10.92
CA LYS A 118 -1.45 8.61 11.98
C LYS A 118 -1.81 7.22 12.50
N LEU A 119 -0.81 6.32 12.56
CA LEU A 119 -0.94 4.97 13.10
C LEU A 119 -0.68 4.95 14.60
N ASN A 120 -1.13 3.88 15.27
CA ASN A 120 -0.88 3.67 16.68
C ASN A 120 0.57 3.20 16.93
N ILE A 121 1.37 4.01 17.64
CA ILE A 121 2.78 3.71 17.92
C ILE A 121 2.90 2.60 18.98
N ALA A 122 1.96 2.54 19.93
CA ALA A 122 1.95 1.54 20.98
C ALA A 122 1.67 0.12 20.46
N GLU A 123 0.82 0.00 19.43
CA GLU A 123 0.50 -1.29 18.84
C GLU A 123 1.61 -1.72 17.87
N ARG A 124 2.27 -2.85 18.16
CA ARG A 124 3.38 -3.40 17.39
C ARG A 124 3.16 -4.86 16.97
N ARG A 125 2.05 -5.44 17.43
CA ARG A 125 1.72 -6.87 17.25
C ARG A 125 0.75 -7.10 16.10
N LEU A 126 0.03 -6.05 15.69
CA LEU A 126 -0.97 -6.11 14.63
C LEU A 126 -0.54 -5.28 13.43
N PRO A 127 -0.81 -5.75 12.20
CA PRO A 127 -0.62 -4.93 11.00
C PRO A 127 -1.47 -3.66 11.06
N GLN A 128 -0.94 -2.57 10.51
CA GLN A 128 -1.65 -1.30 10.43
C GLN A 128 -1.45 -0.68 9.05
N ASP A 129 -2.50 -0.03 8.55
CA ASP A 129 -2.48 0.70 7.29
C ASP A 129 -2.81 2.18 7.51
N GLY A 130 -2.11 3.04 6.78
CA GLY A 130 -2.29 4.48 6.89
C GLY A 130 -1.84 5.22 5.63
N ARG A 131 -1.89 6.57 5.70
CA ARG A 131 -1.51 7.45 4.59
C ARG A 131 -0.70 8.63 5.07
N ILE A 132 0.27 9.03 4.27
CA ILE A 132 1.08 10.22 4.50
C ILE A 132 0.94 11.13 3.27
N PRO A 133 0.10 12.17 3.33
CA PRO A 133 0.14 13.22 2.33
C PRO A 133 1.38 14.08 2.57
N LEU A 134 2.18 14.29 1.55
CA LEU A 134 3.37 15.13 1.64
C LEU A 134 3.67 15.82 0.31
N ARG A 135 4.39 16.92 0.41
CA ARG A 135 4.87 17.65 -0.77
C ARG A 135 6.38 17.54 -0.86
N VAL A 136 6.85 16.96 -1.97
CA VAL A 136 8.29 16.76 -2.23
C VAL A 136 8.62 17.39 -3.57
N GLN A 137 9.61 18.30 -3.60
CA GLN A 137 10.04 18.99 -4.83
C GLN A 137 8.90 19.69 -5.60
N GLY A 138 7.91 20.22 -4.89
CA GLY A 138 6.75 20.87 -5.50
C GLY A 138 5.64 19.93 -5.95
N LYS A 139 5.83 18.61 -5.90
CA LYS A 139 4.82 17.60 -6.25
C LYS A 139 4.04 17.16 -5.03
N ASP A 140 2.74 17.04 -5.16
CA ASP A 140 1.86 16.49 -4.13
C ASP A 140 1.82 14.96 -4.28
N LEU A 141 2.37 14.28 -3.26
CA LEU A 141 2.46 12.83 -3.18
C LEU A 141 1.55 12.31 -2.08
N ASP A 142 1.03 11.12 -2.28
CA ASP A 142 0.30 10.37 -1.26
C ASP A 142 1.02 9.03 -1.06
N LEU A 143 1.58 8.80 0.15
CA LEU A 143 2.18 7.52 0.47
C LEU A 143 1.16 6.66 1.21
N ARG A 144 0.86 5.49 0.66
CA ARG A 144 0.16 4.44 1.39
C ARG A 144 1.16 3.65 2.20
N VAL A 145 0.95 3.61 3.51
CA VAL A 145 1.84 2.97 4.47
C VAL A 145 1.18 1.73 5.02
N SER A 146 1.89 0.62 5.00
CA SER A 146 1.50 -0.62 5.69
C SER A 146 2.62 -1.03 6.62
N THR A 147 2.29 -1.35 7.86
CA THR A 147 3.22 -1.91 8.85
C THR A 147 2.83 -3.34 9.17
N VAL A 148 3.81 -4.23 9.23
CA VAL A 148 3.59 -5.65 9.51
C VAL A 148 4.59 -6.10 10.57
N PRO A 149 4.15 -6.69 11.69
CA PRO A 149 5.04 -7.28 12.68
C PRO A 149 5.93 -8.36 12.07
N THR A 150 7.20 -8.33 12.40
CA THR A 150 8.18 -9.37 12.02
C THR A 150 9.00 -9.77 13.24
N MET A 151 9.82 -10.80 13.09
CA MET A 151 10.66 -11.33 14.18
C MET A 151 11.62 -10.27 14.78
N PHE A 152 12.07 -9.30 13.97
CA PHE A 152 13.05 -8.30 14.40
C PHE A 152 12.47 -6.88 14.55
N GLY A 153 11.15 -6.76 14.57
CA GLY A 153 10.42 -5.50 14.68
C GLY A 153 9.36 -5.36 13.57
N GLU A 154 8.79 -4.17 13.43
CA GLU A 154 7.79 -3.92 12.38
C GLU A 154 8.49 -3.63 11.05
N SER A 155 8.11 -4.36 10.00
CA SER A 155 8.45 -4.02 8.62
C SER A 155 7.48 -2.96 8.11
N VAL A 156 7.98 -1.98 7.38
CA VAL A 156 7.17 -0.90 6.81
C VAL A 156 7.31 -0.91 5.30
N VAL A 157 6.18 -0.86 4.62
CA VAL A 157 6.11 -0.65 3.17
C VAL A 157 5.35 0.64 2.90
N MET A 158 5.95 1.53 2.11
CA MET A 158 5.32 2.78 1.69
C MET A 158 5.22 2.80 0.17
N ARG A 159 4.00 2.79 -0.37
CA ARG A 159 3.76 2.95 -1.81
C ARG A 159 3.61 4.42 -2.17
N LEU A 160 4.38 4.87 -3.14
CA LEU A 160 4.32 6.23 -3.66
C LEU A 160 3.23 6.34 -4.71
N LEU A 161 2.28 7.27 -4.48
CA LEU A 161 1.25 7.63 -5.44
C LEU A 161 1.48 9.08 -5.85
N ASP A 162 1.90 9.28 -7.09
CA ASP A 162 2.06 10.62 -7.68
C ASP A 162 0.71 11.04 -8.27
N LYS A 163 0.03 11.99 -7.61
CA LYS A 163 -1.27 12.48 -8.06
C LYS A 163 -1.19 13.38 -9.30
N GLU A 164 -0.03 13.98 -9.56
CA GLU A 164 0.13 14.95 -10.64
C GLU A 164 0.59 14.31 -11.96
N SER A 165 1.14 13.09 -11.92
CA SER A 165 1.73 12.46 -13.11
C SER A 165 0.72 11.84 -14.07
N VAL A 166 -0.54 11.69 -13.65
CA VAL A 166 -1.57 11.05 -14.49
C VAL A 166 -2.32 12.10 -15.29
N ARG A 167 -1.99 12.17 -16.57
CA ARG A 167 -2.81 12.90 -17.53
C ARG A 167 -4.02 12.04 -17.89
N PHE A 168 -5.20 12.51 -17.54
CA PHE A 168 -6.47 11.87 -17.93
C PHE A 168 -6.84 12.25 -19.36
N ASP A 169 -6.05 11.75 -20.32
CA ASP A 169 -6.23 11.98 -21.74
C ASP A 169 -6.08 10.65 -22.51
N LEU A 170 -7.01 10.37 -23.42
CA LEU A 170 -7.04 9.12 -24.19
C LEU A 170 -5.83 8.93 -25.08
N ASP A 171 -5.30 10.02 -25.63
CA ASP A 171 -4.12 9.97 -26.50
C ASP A 171 -2.88 9.54 -25.70
N SER A 172 -2.71 10.07 -24.50
CA SER A 172 -1.60 9.68 -23.60
C SER A 172 -1.70 8.24 -23.11
N LEU A 173 -2.90 7.64 -23.11
CA LEU A 173 -3.14 6.24 -22.79
C LEU A 173 -2.91 5.29 -23.99
N GLY A 174 -2.58 5.84 -25.16
CA GLY A 174 -2.37 5.06 -26.36
C GLY A 174 -3.66 4.67 -27.10
N PHE A 175 -4.78 5.32 -26.78
CA PHE A 175 -5.99 5.19 -27.59
C PHE A 175 -5.89 6.08 -28.81
N ASP A 176 -5.74 5.48 -29.98
CA ASP A 176 -5.74 6.17 -31.27
C ASP A 176 -6.72 5.52 -32.25
N GLY A 177 -7.10 6.24 -33.33
CA GLY A 177 -7.93 5.74 -34.41
C GLY A 177 -9.23 5.04 -33.95
N SER A 178 -9.50 3.88 -34.54
CA SER A 178 -10.75 3.12 -34.33
C SER A 178 -11.03 2.71 -32.87
N PRO A 179 -10.08 2.28 -32.03
CA PRO A 179 -10.32 2.01 -30.61
C PRO A 179 -10.79 3.24 -29.84
N LYS A 180 -10.21 4.41 -30.08
CA LYS A 180 -10.62 5.69 -29.48
C LYS A 180 -12.05 6.05 -29.86
N GLU A 181 -12.35 6.00 -31.17
CA GLU A 181 -13.70 6.32 -31.68
C GLU A 181 -14.76 5.40 -31.08
N ARG A 182 -14.49 4.10 -30.98
CA ARG A 182 -15.40 3.12 -30.37
C ARG A 182 -15.64 3.41 -28.91
N LEU A 183 -14.57 3.68 -28.13
CA LEU A 183 -14.71 4.02 -26.72
C LEU A 183 -15.55 5.28 -26.55
N LEU A 184 -15.29 6.31 -27.34
CA LEU A 184 -16.06 7.56 -27.30
C LEU A 184 -17.54 7.31 -27.63
N SER A 185 -17.83 6.53 -28.66
CA SER A 185 -19.23 6.21 -29.04
C SER A 185 -19.96 5.44 -27.93
N VAL A 186 -19.28 4.56 -27.18
CA VAL A 186 -19.87 3.85 -26.03
C VAL A 186 -20.10 4.79 -24.86
N LEU A 187 -19.22 5.74 -24.61
CA LEU A 187 -19.38 6.72 -23.53
C LEU A 187 -20.53 7.71 -23.77
N ASP A 188 -20.93 7.91 -25.02
CA ASP A 188 -22.05 8.78 -25.38
C ASP A 188 -23.42 8.09 -25.26
N VAL A 189 -23.45 6.76 -25.03
CA VAL A 189 -24.69 6.01 -24.81
C VAL A 189 -25.29 6.39 -23.44
N PRO A 190 -26.58 6.79 -23.35
CA PRO A 190 -27.15 7.34 -22.13
C PRO A 190 -27.42 6.30 -21.03
N TYR A 191 -27.33 5.01 -21.31
CA TYR A 191 -27.56 3.91 -20.36
C TYR A 191 -26.73 2.69 -20.74
N GLY A 192 -26.37 1.89 -19.75
CA GLY A 192 -25.60 0.67 -19.95
C GLY A 192 -24.56 0.47 -18.85
N ILE A 193 -23.73 -0.55 -19.03
CA ILE A 193 -22.60 -0.88 -18.17
C ILE A 193 -21.36 -1.00 -19.05
N LEU A 194 -20.30 -0.26 -18.70
CA LEU A 194 -18.98 -0.40 -19.28
C LEU A 194 -18.06 -1.13 -18.29
N LEU A 195 -17.52 -2.27 -18.69
CA LEU A 195 -16.57 -3.03 -17.90
C LEU A 195 -15.15 -2.80 -18.41
N VAL A 196 -14.24 -2.42 -17.50
CA VAL A 196 -12.81 -2.30 -17.77
C VAL A 196 -12.07 -3.38 -16.99
N THR A 197 -11.45 -4.33 -17.69
CA THR A 197 -10.79 -5.51 -17.10
C THR A 197 -9.33 -5.58 -17.52
N GLY A 198 -8.51 -6.29 -16.72
CA GLY A 198 -7.10 -6.50 -17.03
C GLY A 198 -6.27 -6.76 -15.77
N PRO A 199 -4.99 -7.14 -15.87
CA PRO A 199 -4.10 -7.36 -14.74
C PRO A 199 -3.79 -6.06 -13.98
N THR A 200 -3.17 -6.18 -12.80
CA THR A 200 -2.69 -5.02 -12.05
C THR A 200 -1.65 -4.25 -12.88
N GLY A 201 -1.71 -2.92 -12.84
CA GLY A 201 -0.80 -2.04 -13.60
C GLY A 201 -1.14 -1.89 -15.10
N SER A 202 -2.22 -2.50 -15.60
CA SER A 202 -2.64 -2.37 -17.02
C SER A 202 -3.34 -1.05 -17.38
N GLY A 203 -3.46 -0.10 -16.46
CA GLY A 203 -4.09 1.19 -16.71
C GLY A 203 -5.62 1.22 -16.53
N LYS A 204 -6.23 0.21 -15.88
CA LYS A 204 -7.69 0.16 -15.66
C LYS A 204 -8.24 1.42 -15.00
N SER A 205 -7.71 1.77 -13.81
CA SER A 205 -8.13 2.95 -13.06
C SER A 205 -7.91 4.22 -13.87
N THR A 206 -6.75 4.35 -14.50
CA THR A 206 -6.44 5.51 -15.34
C THR A 206 -7.41 5.66 -16.51
N THR A 207 -7.79 4.55 -17.16
CA THR A 207 -8.81 4.55 -18.25
C THR A 207 -10.18 4.98 -17.73
N LEU A 208 -10.60 4.47 -16.55
CA LEU A 208 -11.87 4.84 -15.93
C LEU A 208 -11.89 6.32 -15.56
N TYR A 209 -10.85 6.84 -14.91
CA TYR A 209 -10.76 8.26 -14.56
C TYR A 209 -10.73 9.17 -15.79
N THR A 210 -10.05 8.74 -16.86
CA THR A 210 -10.07 9.47 -18.14
C THR A 210 -11.47 9.52 -18.75
N ALA A 211 -12.20 8.41 -18.72
CA ALA A 211 -13.59 8.36 -19.18
C ALA A 211 -14.50 9.23 -18.31
N LEU A 212 -14.37 9.16 -16.98
CA LEU A 212 -15.13 9.98 -16.04
C LEU A 212 -14.82 11.47 -16.18
N SER A 213 -13.56 11.83 -16.35
CA SER A 213 -13.12 13.22 -16.58
C SER A 213 -13.79 13.81 -17.82
N ARG A 214 -13.91 13.04 -18.89
CA ARG A 214 -14.61 13.44 -20.11
C ARG A 214 -16.13 13.58 -19.91
N LEU A 215 -16.74 12.68 -19.12
CA LEU A 215 -18.17 12.71 -18.82
C LEU A 215 -18.55 13.79 -17.81
N ASN A 216 -17.59 14.32 -17.06
CA ASN A 216 -17.81 15.28 -16.00
C ASN A 216 -18.08 16.68 -16.57
N THR A 217 -19.33 16.94 -16.84
CA THR A 217 -19.84 18.24 -17.32
C THR A 217 -20.79 18.84 -16.27
N GLN A 218 -21.09 20.13 -16.37
CA GLN A 218 -22.02 20.80 -15.46
C GLN A 218 -23.45 20.20 -15.48
N GLU A 219 -23.78 19.47 -16.54
CA GLU A 219 -25.10 18.86 -16.76
C GLU A 219 -25.23 17.44 -16.22
N ARG A 220 -24.10 16.83 -15.80
CA ARG A 220 -24.05 15.42 -15.35
C ARG A 220 -23.61 15.33 -13.90
N LYS A 221 -24.35 14.56 -13.12
CA LYS A 221 -23.95 14.18 -11.76
C LYS A 221 -23.24 12.83 -11.82
N ILE A 222 -21.96 12.80 -11.42
CA ILE A 222 -21.14 11.59 -11.34
C ILE A 222 -20.94 11.24 -9.87
N ILE A 223 -21.10 9.97 -9.53
CA ILE A 223 -20.80 9.42 -8.21
C ILE A 223 -19.86 8.25 -8.41
N THR A 224 -18.74 8.22 -7.69
CA THR A 224 -17.79 7.10 -7.67
C THR A 224 -17.91 6.33 -6.35
N VAL A 225 -17.70 5.01 -6.42
CA VAL A 225 -17.55 4.13 -5.25
C VAL A 225 -16.22 3.42 -5.43
N GLU A 226 -15.30 3.68 -4.53
CA GLU A 226 -13.90 3.25 -4.66
C GLU A 226 -13.37 2.75 -3.32
N ASP A 227 -12.58 1.67 -3.35
CA ASP A 227 -11.92 1.13 -2.16
C ASP A 227 -10.49 0.71 -2.51
N PRO A 228 -9.52 1.55 -2.14
CA PRO A 228 -9.62 2.96 -1.75
C PRO A 228 -9.66 3.90 -2.96
N VAL A 229 -9.97 5.18 -2.73
CA VAL A 229 -9.84 6.23 -3.76
C VAL A 229 -8.37 6.34 -4.17
N GLU A 230 -8.08 6.27 -5.48
CA GLU A 230 -6.71 6.30 -6.01
C GLU A 230 -6.25 7.70 -6.42
N TYR A 231 -7.16 8.57 -6.90
CA TYR A 231 -6.84 9.91 -7.41
C TYR A 231 -7.71 11.00 -6.81
#